data_e72d9ed6b639511fabda67c1785c4578
#
_entry.id   e72d9ed6b639511fabda67c1785c4578
#
_cell.length_a   1.000
_cell.length_b   1.000
_cell.length_c   1.000
_cell.angle_alpha   90.00
_cell.angle_beta   90.00
_cell.angle_gamma   90.00
#
_symmetry.space_group_name_H-M   'P 1'
#
loop_
_entity.id
_entity.type
_entity.pdbx_description
1 polymer ?
#
loop_
_entity_poly.entity_id
_entity_poly.type
_entity_poly.pdbx_seq_one_letter_code
_entity_poly.pdbx_strand_id
1 'polypeptide(L)'
;MAMHDLGSLLLCVLLLNGFALTNTKAAKPDKPIVCNSLDRTKFDALKPGFVFGGSTAAYQVEGAWNVDGRGPSIWDTFTHNHPEKIDDRSNGDVAIDQYHLYKKDVAIMKDMKLDAYSFSISWPRLLPNGTLSGVVNRKGIEYYDNLINELLCNGDKAT
;
A
#
# COMPACT_ATOMS: atom_id res chain seq x y z
N MET A 1 0.20 -41.04 -14.28
CA MET A 1 1.27 -40.18 -13.77
C MET A 1 0.63 -38.89 -13.20
N ALA A 2 -0.16 -39.02 -12.13
CA ALA A 2 -0.85 -37.90 -11.47
C ALA A 2 -1.34 -38.25 -10.07
N MET A 3 -0.51 -38.89 -9.22
CA MET A 3 -0.87 -39.23 -7.86
C MET A 3 0.13 -38.77 -6.78
N HIS A 4 1.13 -37.98 -7.14
CA HIS A 4 2.14 -37.49 -6.17
C HIS A 4 1.90 -36.06 -5.63
N ASP A 5 1.01 -35.28 -6.25
CA ASP A 5 0.83 -33.87 -5.84
C ASP A 5 -0.22 -33.65 -4.75
N LEU A 6 -1.18 -34.58 -4.59
CA LEU A 6 -2.24 -34.41 -3.59
C LEU A 6 -1.73 -34.57 -2.16
N GLY A 7 -0.74 -35.43 -1.95
CA GLY A 7 -0.13 -35.63 -0.65
C GLY A 7 0.68 -34.48 -0.14
N SER A 8 1.38 -33.80 -1.06
CA SER A 8 2.21 -32.61 -0.74
C SER A 8 1.35 -31.39 -0.38
N LEU A 9 0.22 -31.20 -1.08
CA LEU A 9 -0.74 -30.14 -0.79
C LEU A 9 -1.45 -30.33 0.55
N LEU A 10 -1.79 -31.60 0.88
CA LEU A 10 -2.42 -31.93 2.16
C LEU A 10 -1.45 -31.72 3.34
N LEU A 11 -0.15 -32.01 3.13
CA LEU A 11 0.88 -31.77 4.14
C LEU A 11 1.11 -30.28 4.41
N CYS A 12 1.12 -29.45 3.37
CA CYS A 12 1.21 -28.00 3.52
C CYS A 12 0.00 -27.40 4.24
N VAL A 13 -1.21 -27.87 3.96
CA VAL A 13 -2.45 -27.43 4.65
C VAL A 13 -2.45 -27.86 6.11
N LEU A 14 -1.95 -29.06 6.43
CA LEU A 14 -1.84 -29.54 7.81
C LEU A 14 -0.76 -28.80 8.60
N LEU A 15 0.35 -28.40 7.97
CA LEU A 15 1.39 -27.59 8.62
C LEU A 15 0.91 -26.16 8.89
N LEU A 16 0.12 -25.57 7.99
CA LEU A 16 -0.49 -24.25 8.20
C LEU A 16 -1.54 -24.28 9.32
N ASN A 17 -2.33 -25.35 9.44
CA ASN A 17 -3.29 -25.49 10.53
C ASN A 17 -2.64 -25.85 11.88
N GLY A 18 -1.47 -26.51 11.88
CA GLY A 18 -0.72 -26.83 13.11
C GLY A 18 -0.13 -25.59 13.79
N PHE A 19 0.13 -24.51 13.07
CA PHE A 19 0.61 -23.24 13.63
C PHE A 19 -0.51 -22.36 14.25
N ALA A 20 -1.77 -22.65 13.94
CA ALA A 20 -2.92 -21.86 14.43
C ALA A 20 -3.43 -22.29 15.82
N LEU A 21 -2.84 -23.32 16.44
CA LEU A 21 -3.34 -23.89 17.71
C LEU A 21 -2.42 -23.68 18.93
N THR A 22 -1.40 -22.88 18.82
CA THR A 22 -0.79 -22.36 20.04
C THR A 22 -1.65 -21.19 20.54
N ASN A 23 -2.58 -21.50 21.45
CA ASN A 23 -3.27 -20.51 22.28
C ASN A 23 -2.23 -19.76 23.12
N THR A 24 -1.52 -18.82 22.54
CA THR A 24 -0.88 -17.77 23.30
C THR A 24 -2.03 -16.89 23.81
N LYS A 25 -2.54 -17.18 25.01
CA LYS A 25 -3.32 -16.21 25.76
C LYS A 25 -2.47 -14.94 25.81
N ALA A 26 -2.81 -13.97 24.99
CA ALA A 26 -2.27 -12.62 25.15
C ALA A 26 -2.61 -12.22 26.59
N ALA A 27 -1.59 -12.04 27.42
CA ALA A 27 -1.77 -11.54 28.77
C ALA A 27 -2.52 -10.21 28.64
N LYS A 28 -3.71 -10.10 29.27
CA LYS A 28 -4.40 -8.82 29.36
C LYS A 28 -3.44 -7.85 30.04
N PRO A 29 -3.14 -6.70 29.46
CA PRO A 29 -2.32 -5.71 30.14
C PRO A 29 -3.06 -5.27 31.41
N ASP A 30 -2.39 -5.30 32.55
CA ASP A 30 -2.94 -4.96 33.86
C ASP A 30 -3.39 -3.48 33.98
N LYS A 31 -3.08 -2.66 32.99
CA LYS A 31 -3.48 -1.26 32.87
C LYS A 31 -3.90 -0.94 31.44
N PRO A 32 -4.92 -0.09 31.24
CA PRO A 32 -5.25 0.38 29.90
C PRO A 32 -4.03 1.07 29.29
N ILE A 33 -3.66 0.65 28.09
CA ILE A 33 -2.60 1.32 27.31
C ILE A 33 -3.15 2.68 26.92
N VAL A 34 -2.67 3.73 27.58
CA VAL A 34 -2.98 5.11 27.21
C VAL A 34 -1.98 5.50 26.12
N CYS A 35 -2.42 5.49 24.88
CA CYS A 35 -1.60 5.91 23.73
C CYS A 35 -1.49 7.45 23.70
N ASN A 36 -0.78 8.05 24.63
CA ASN A 36 -0.60 9.52 24.65
C ASN A 36 0.50 10.01 23.70
N SER A 37 1.43 9.16 23.33
CA SER A 37 2.42 9.35 22.27
C SER A 37 3.16 8.05 22.02
N LEU A 38 3.47 7.76 20.77
CA LEU A 38 4.38 6.66 20.42
C LEU A 38 5.79 7.12 20.79
N ASP A 39 6.30 6.65 21.92
CA ASP A 39 7.68 6.94 22.32
C ASP A 39 8.63 6.01 21.56
N ARG A 40 9.10 6.48 20.42
CA ARG A 40 10.00 5.73 19.52
C ARG A 40 11.29 5.32 20.21
N THR A 41 11.79 6.13 21.15
CA THR A 41 13.06 5.84 21.86
C THR A 41 12.98 4.56 22.67
N LYS A 42 11.79 4.21 23.17
CA LYS A 42 11.56 2.94 23.88
C LYS A 42 11.53 1.75 22.91
N PHE A 43 11.04 1.94 21.69
CA PHE A 43 11.05 0.90 20.66
C PHE A 43 12.47 0.63 20.15
N ASP A 44 13.26 1.67 19.92
CA ASP A 44 14.65 1.55 19.49
C ASP A 44 15.50 0.85 20.54
N ALA A 45 15.22 1.09 21.83
CA ALA A 45 15.89 0.39 22.93
C ALA A 45 15.53 -1.12 22.99
N LEU A 46 14.33 -1.50 22.56
CA LEU A 46 13.86 -2.89 22.56
C LEU A 46 14.23 -3.65 21.28
N LYS A 47 14.24 -2.96 20.14
CA LYS A 47 14.57 -3.51 18.81
C LYS A 47 15.30 -2.48 17.96
N PRO A 48 16.64 -2.38 18.08
CA PRO A 48 17.44 -1.52 17.21
C PRO A 48 17.17 -1.84 15.73
N GLY A 49 16.95 -0.80 14.92
CA GLY A 49 16.67 -0.94 13.49
C GLY A 49 15.23 -1.33 13.16
N PHE A 50 14.28 -1.21 14.09
CA PHE A 50 12.86 -1.37 13.76
C PHE A 50 12.39 -0.21 12.89
N VAL A 51 11.75 -0.53 11.74
CA VAL A 51 11.29 0.44 10.75
C VAL A 51 9.79 0.67 10.93
N PHE A 52 9.39 1.93 11.19
CA PHE A 52 7.99 2.35 11.18
C PHE A 52 7.64 2.87 9.80
N GLY A 53 6.68 2.26 9.12
CA GLY A 53 6.29 2.65 7.78
C GLY A 53 4.80 2.71 7.57
N GLY A 54 4.43 3.37 6.48
CA GLY A 54 3.08 3.36 5.92
C GLY A 54 3.04 2.61 4.60
N SER A 55 1.84 2.18 4.19
CA SER A 55 1.64 1.56 2.88
C SER A 55 0.34 2.01 2.26
N THR A 56 0.35 2.22 0.93
CA THR A 56 -0.84 2.55 0.15
C THR A 56 -0.89 1.76 -1.15
N ALA A 57 -2.10 1.66 -1.73
CA ALA A 57 -2.29 1.12 -3.07
C ALA A 57 -2.75 2.23 -4.02
N ALA A 58 -2.20 2.27 -5.22
CA ALA A 58 -2.43 3.32 -6.21
C ALA A 58 -3.93 3.61 -6.44
N TYR A 59 -4.74 2.58 -6.66
CA TYR A 59 -6.18 2.76 -6.87
C TYR A 59 -6.89 3.39 -5.66
N GLN A 60 -6.42 3.10 -4.44
CA GLN A 60 -7.06 3.59 -3.21
C GLN A 60 -6.75 5.06 -2.90
N VAL A 61 -5.64 5.58 -3.42
CA VAL A 61 -5.16 6.91 -2.99
C VAL A 61 -4.98 7.91 -4.12
N GLU A 62 -4.56 7.47 -5.32
CA GLU A 62 -4.14 8.41 -6.36
C GLU A 62 -5.27 9.26 -6.90
N GLY A 63 -6.45 8.69 -7.16
CA GLY A 63 -7.49 9.35 -7.91
C GLY A 63 -7.05 9.71 -9.34
N ALA A 64 -7.53 10.84 -9.86
CA ALA A 64 -7.16 11.35 -11.19
C ALA A 64 -7.25 10.26 -12.29
N TRP A 65 -8.35 9.50 -12.28
CA TRP A 65 -8.49 8.25 -13.03
C TRP A 65 -8.37 8.40 -14.54
N ASN A 66 -8.74 9.55 -15.10
CA ASN A 66 -8.69 9.88 -16.52
C ASN A 66 -7.84 11.12 -16.84
N VAL A 67 -6.95 11.52 -15.91
CA VAL A 67 -6.12 12.71 -16.05
C VAL A 67 -4.75 12.35 -16.65
N ASP A 68 -4.19 13.26 -17.43
CA ASP A 68 -2.83 13.19 -17.98
C ASP A 68 -2.51 11.90 -18.74
N GLY A 69 -3.51 11.37 -19.45
CA GLY A 69 -3.32 10.21 -20.31
C GLY A 69 -3.26 8.86 -19.57
N ARG A 70 -3.70 8.79 -18.31
CA ARG A 70 -3.89 7.51 -17.63
C ARG A 70 -4.96 6.68 -18.33
N GLY A 71 -4.66 5.41 -18.58
CA GLY A 71 -5.65 4.44 -19.07
C GLY A 71 -6.47 3.85 -17.92
N PRO A 72 -7.62 3.20 -18.21
CA PRO A 72 -8.43 2.57 -17.19
C PRO A 72 -7.75 1.33 -16.61
N SER A 73 -7.85 1.14 -15.31
CA SER A 73 -7.53 -0.12 -14.63
C SER A 73 -8.73 -1.07 -14.66
N ILE A 74 -8.51 -2.32 -14.24
CA ILE A 74 -9.61 -3.28 -14.05
C ILE A 74 -10.61 -2.77 -13.00
N TRP A 75 -10.13 -2.06 -11.97
CA TRP A 75 -11.00 -1.50 -10.93
C TRP A 75 -11.83 -0.33 -11.43
N ASP A 76 -11.28 0.56 -12.27
CA ASP A 76 -12.08 1.62 -12.91
C ASP A 76 -13.21 1.00 -13.72
N THR A 77 -12.87 0.04 -14.59
CA THR A 77 -13.85 -0.65 -15.42
C THR A 77 -14.91 -1.39 -14.60
N PHE A 78 -14.48 -2.08 -13.53
CA PHE A 78 -15.38 -2.83 -12.67
C PHE A 78 -16.34 -1.91 -11.91
N THR A 79 -15.86 -0.89 -11.25
CA THR A 79 -16.70 -0.01 -10.43
C THR A 79 -17.63 0.86 -11.26
N HIS A 80 -17.23 1.24 -12.48
CA HIS A 80 -18.08 2.00 -13.39
C HIS A 80 -19.17 1.14 -14.02
N ASN A 81 -18.85 -0.10 -14.41
CA ASN A 81 -19.82 -0.99 -15.06
C ASN A 81 -20.72 -1.72 -14.06
N HIS A 82 -20.28 -1.89 -12.83
CA HIS A 82 -20.94 -2.66 -11.79
C HIS A 82 -21.00 -1.92 -10.46
N PRO A 83 -21.52 -0.67 -10.42
CA PRO A 83 -21.59 0.10 -9.18
C PRO A 83 -22.46 -0.60 -8.12
N GLU A 84 -23.42 -1.43 -8.53
CA GLU A 84 -24.26 -2.21 -7.64
C GLU A 84 -23.51 -3.31 -6.86
N LYS A 85 -22.28 -3.61 -7.24
CA LYS A 85 -21.40 -4.55 -6.53
C LYS A 85 -20.60 -3.90 -5.40
N ILE A 86 -20.66 -2.58 -5.29
CA ILE A 86 -20.03 -1.80 -4.24
C ILE A 86 -21.13 -1.30 -3.29
N ASP A 87 -21.01 -1.57 -2.00
CA ASP A 87 -22.08 -1.33 -1.03
C ASP A 87 -22.59 0.11 -1.04
N ASP A 88 -21.69 1.10 -1.09
CA ASP A 88 -21.99 2.53 -1.14
C ASP A 88 -21.93 3.10 -2.57
N ARG A 89 -21.70 2.26 -3.57
CA ARG A 89 -21.52 2.62 -4.98
C ARG A 89 -20.36 3.58 -5.25
N SER A 90 -19.42 3.69 -4.33
CA SER A 90 -18.22 4.51 -4.49
C SER A 90 -17.25 3.90 -5.52
N ASN A 91 -16.33 4.72 -5.99
CA ASN A 91 -15.25 4.34 -6.90
C ASN A 91 -13.95 5.07 -6.53
N GLY A 92 -12.87 4.76 -7.24
CA GLY A 92 -11.55 5.35 -7.03
C GLY A 92 -11.24 6.58 -7.89
N ASP A 93 -12.24 7.22 -8.51
CA ASP A 93 -12.01 8.29 -9.48
C ASP A 93 -11.27 9.49 -8.88
N VAL A 94 -11.63 9.83 -7.65
CA VAL A 94 -11.03 10.91 -6.88
C VAL A 94 -10.17 10.38 -5.73
N ALA A 95 -10.65 9.36 -5.02
CA ALA A 95 -10.00 8.79 -3.83
C ALA A 95 -9.61 9.91 -2.84
N ILE A 96 -8.33 9.99 -2.44
CA ILE A 96 -7.80 11.11 -1.65
C ILE A 96 -7.01 12.11 -2.51
N ASP A 97 -7.06 11.94 -3.83
CA ASP A 97 -6.42 12.81 -4.81
C ASP A 97 -4.90 12.97 -4.62
N GLN A 98 -4.23 11.89 -4.21
CA GLN A 98 -2.79 11.90 -3.99
C GLN A 98 -2.02 12.34 -5.25
N TYR A 99 -2.55 12.08 -6.45
CA TYR A 99 -1.93 12.51 -7.69
C TYR A 99 -1.62 14.01 -7.70
N HIS A 100 -2.52 14.84 -7.18
CA HIS A 100 -2.31 16.29 -7.07
C HIS A 100 -1.77 16.72 -5.70
N LEU A 101 -2.03 15.94 -4.65
CA LEU A 101 -1.79 16.33 -3.26
C LEU A 101 -0.59 15.61 -2.60
N TYR A 102 0.19 14.81 -3.35
CA TYR A 102 1.28 13.98 -2.80
C TYR A 102 2.25 14.76 -1.87
N LYS A 103 2.50 16.03 -2.13
CA LYS A 103 3.36 16.85 -1.25
C LYS A 103 2.77 17.04 0.14
N LYS A 104 1.44 17.16 0.23
CA LYS A 104 0.75 17.24 1.53
C LYS A 104 0.82 15.90 2.26
N ASP A 105 0.63 14.81 1.53
CA ASP A 105 0.70 13.47 2.10
C ASP A 105 2.10 13.16 2.62
N VAL A 106 3.14 13.51 1.86
CA VAL A 106 4.54 13.37 2.30
C VAL A 106 4.83 14.24 3.53
N ALA A 107 4.30 15.46 3.59
CA ALA A 107 4.44 16.31 4.78
C ALA A 107 3.80 15.67 6.03
N ILE A 108 2.62 15.03 5.89
CA ILE A 108 1.97 14.28 6.98
C ILE A 108 2.84 13.09 7.40
N MET A 109 3.38 12.32 6.45
CA MET A 109 4.28 11.20 6.74
C MET A 109 5.52 11.65 7.52
N LYS A 110 6.10 12.79 7.13
CA LYS A 110 7.22 13.42 7.84
C LYS A 110 6.84 13.83 9.28
N ASP A 111 5.69 14.47 9.46
CA ASP A 111 5.19 14.85 10.79
C ASP A 111 4.95 13.61 11.68
N MET A 112 4.49 12.52 11.10
CA MET A 112 4.36 11.22 11.75
C MET A 112 5.71 10.54 12.01
N LYS A 113 6.80 11.06 11.47
CA LYS A 113 8.16 10.49 11.55
C LYS A 113 8.20 9.05 11.03
N LEU A 114 7.60 8.78 9.89
CA LEU A 114 7.70 7.47 9.25
C LEU A 114 9.11 7.29 8.68
N ASP A 115 9.67 6.09 8.87
CA ASP A 115 10.99 5.71 8.34
C ASP A 115 10.91 5.17 6.92
N ALA A 116 9.74 4.63 6.54
CA ALA A 116 9.53 4.02 5.24
C ALA A 116 8.11 4.25 4.72
N TYR A 117 7.99 4.33 3.40
CA TYR A 117 6.72 4.36 2.72
C TYR A 117 6.72 3.37 1.57
N SER A 118 5.75 2.44 1.58
CA SER A 118 5.53 1.47 0.50
C SER A 118 4.30 1.91 -0.30
N PHE A 119 4.42 1.98 -1.60
CA PHE A 119 3.29 2.29 -2.49
C PHE A 119 3.34 1.45 -3.75
N SER A 120 2.18 1.19 -4.33
CA SER A 120 2.11 0.53 -5.63
C SER A 120 2.11 1.56 -6.77
N ILE A 121 2.62 1.15 -7.92
CA ILE A 121 2.62 1.95 -9.14
C ILE A 121 1.40 1.56 -9.99
N SER A 122 0.59 2.53 -10.41
CA SER A 122 -0.53 2.32 -11.30
C SER A 122 -0.01 1.98 -12.70
N TRP A 123 -0.10 0.71 -13.08
CA TRP A 123 0.32 0.25 -14.41
C TRP A 123 -0.34 1.04 -15.54
N PRO A 124 -1.68 1.27 -15.55
CA PRO A 124 -2.33 2.04 -16.61
C PRO A 124 -1.97 3.54 -16.59
N ARG A 125 -1.39 4.06 -15.50
CA ARG A 125 -0.84 5.42 -15.48
C ARG A 125 0.47 5.52 -16.25
N LEU A 126 1.29 4.47 -16.23
CA LEU A 126 2.55 4.42 -16.98
C LEU A 126 2.36 3.91 -18.41
N LEU A 127 1.54 2.89 -18.56
CA LEU A 127 1.27 2.19 -19.82
C LEU A 127 -0.24 2.12 -20.06
N PRO A 128 -0.84 3.18 -20.61
CA PRO A 128 -2.30 3.28 -20.77
C PRO A 128 -2.92 2.13 -21.55
N ASN A 129 -2.17 1.55 -22.48
CA ASN A 129 -2.60 0.41 -23.30
C ASN A 129 -2.24 -0.96 -22.67
N GLY A 130 -1.66 -0.96 -21.46
CA GLY A 130 -1.30 -2.17 -20.72
C GLY A 130 -0.04 -2.89 -21.19
N THR A 131 0.58 -2.46 -22.31
CA THR A 131 1.72 -3.14 -22.95
C THR A 131 2.87 -2.17 -23.24
N LEU A 132 4.11 -2.70 -23.28
CA LEU A 132 5.31 -1.92 -23.64
C LEU A 132 5.33 -1.48 -25.11
N SER A 133 4.62 -2.19 -25.99
CA SER A 133 4.48 -1.82 -27.41
C SER A 133 3.50 -0.66 -27.63
N GLY A 134 2.78 -0.24 -26.60
CA GLY A 134 1.88 0.90 -26.62
C GLY A 134 2.58 2.22 -26.28
N VAL A 135 1.74 3.22 -25.99
CA VAL A 135 2.24 4.54 -25.58
C VAL A 135 2.75 4.48 -24.14
N VAL A 136 3.96 5.00 -23.92
CA VAL A 136 4.48 5.25 -22.57
C VAL A 136 4.05 6.64 -22.13
N ASN A 137 3.31 6.71 -21.04
CA ASN A 137 2.80 7.97 -20.52
C ASN A 137 3.87 8.73 -19.71
N ARG A 138 4.46 9.74 -20.32
CA ARG A 138 5.51 10.56 -19.68
C ARG A 138 5.02 11.31 -18.44
N LYS A 139 3.75 11.75 -18.42
CA LYS A 139 3.15 12.42 -17.26
C LYS A 139 3.01 11.48 -16.06
N GLY A 140 2.70 10.22 -16.31
CA GLY A 140 2.67 9.21 -15.25
C GLY A 140 4.06 8.96 -14.65
N ILE A 141 5.10 8.90 -15.50
CA ILE A 141 6.49 8.77 -15.03
C ILE A 141 6.88 10.00 -14.20
N GLU A 142 6.62 11.20 -14.69
CA GLU A 142 6.91 12.47 -14.00
C GLU A 142 6.26 12.53 -12.60
N TYR A 143 5.03 12.02 -12.47
CA TYR A 143 4.36 11.95 -11.17
C TYR A 143 5.12 11.07 -10.17
N TYR A 144 5.51 9.85 -10.56
CA TYR A 144 6.24 8.97 -9.65
C TYR A 144 7.65 9.47 -9.36
N ASP A 145 8.35 10.04 -10.33
CA ASP A 145 9.64 10.68 -10.10
C ASP A 145 9.52 11.82 -9.08
N ASN A 146 8.49 12.65 -9.21
CA ASN A 146 8.23 13.74 -8.28
C ASN A 146 7.87 13.23 -6.88
N LEU A 147 7.02 12.19 -6.77
CA LEU A 147 6.67 11.56 -5.49
C LEU A 147 7.92 10.99 -4.80
N ILE A 148 8.74 10.24 -5.54
CA ILE A 148 9.97 9.64 -4.99
C ILE A 148 10.94 10.73 -4.55
N ASN A 149 11.15 11.75 -5.35
CA ASN A 149 12.04 12.86 -5.00
C ASN A 149 11.54 13.63 -3.77
N GLU A 150 10.23 13.86 -3.65
CA GLU A 150 9.63 14.50 -2.48
C GLU A 150 9.84 13.67 -1.22
N LEU A 151 9.66 12.33 -1.30
CA LEU A 151 9.92 11.40 -0.19
C LEU A 151 11.40 11.44 0.21
N LEU A 152 12.32 11.37 -0.75
CA LEU A 152 13.76 11.40 -0.47
C LEU A 152 14.22 12.75 0.12
N CYS A 153 13.63 13.86 -0.32
CA CYS A 153 13.94 15.19 0.22
C CYS A 153 13.42 15.40 1.65
N ASN A 154 12.33 14.72 2.02
CA ASN A 154 11.68 14.86 3.32
C ASN A 154 11.99 13.72 4.28
N GLY A 155 12.56 12.62 3.81
CA GLY A 155 13.11 11.56 4.65
C GLY A 155 14.31 12.07 5.44
N ASP A 156 14.41 11.72 6.71
CA ASP A 156 15.69 11.88 7.42
C ASP A 156 16.73 11.09 6.63
N LYS A 157 17.85 11.72 6.33
CA LYS A 157 18.97 11.06 5.67
C LYS A 157 19.31 9.84 6.52
N ALA A 158 18.90 8.66 6.05
CA ALA A 158 19.41 7.44 6.59
C ALA A 158 20.93 7.49 6.42
N THR A 159 21.61 7.73 7.52
CA THR A 159 23.06 7.60 7.64
C THR A 159 23.43 6.13 7.61
#